data_9e4438f954006ff01802ea50400c6e01
#
_entry.id   9e4438f954006ff01802ea50400c6e01
#
_cell.length_a   1.000
_cell.length_b   1.000
_cell.length_c   1.000
_cell.angle_alpha   90.00
_cell.angle_beta   90.00
_cell.angle_gamma   90.00
#
_symmetry.space_group_name_H-M   'P 1'
#
loop_
_entity.id
_entity.type
_entity.pdbx_description
1 polymer ?
#
loop_
_entity_poly.entity_id
_entity_poly.type
_entity_poly.pdbx_seq_one_letter_code
_entity_poly.pdbx_strand_id
1 'polypeptide(L)'
;MFRISSILTCAALVLSLGAALSGPAAAQDQSVTVNIPFDFSANDQNVPAGTYRISLQAPRYLSFVDTQSTKKQYLMLVQPTWEQNSKDGGRLIFRQYGDSNYLYQVWMPGQGAGRQFVRSRTEQETLGGLKFSSLAYVQLPTGPAQQ
;
A
#
# COMPACT_ATOMS: atom_id res chain seq x y z
N MET A 1 -21.37 9.76 72.11
CA MET A 1 -21.77 8.68 71.19
C MET A 1 -22.18 9.29 69.86
N PHE A 2 -21.28 9.55 68.98
CA PHE A 2 -21.61 10.04 67.63
C PHE A 2 -21.17 9.03 66.60
N ARG A 3 -22.11 8.61 65.79
CA ARG A 3 -21.96 7.62 64.71
C ARG A 3 -21.22 8.25 63.56
N ILE A 4 -19.95 7.87 63.36
CA ILE A 4 -19.15 8.16 62.16
C ILE A 4 -18.96 6.83 61.44
N SER A 5 -19.94 6.40 60.69
CA SER A 5 -19.87 5.13 59.95
C SER A 5 -20.60 5.13 58.60
N SER A 6 -20.80 6.28 57.96
CA SER A 6 -21.57 6.30 56.71
C SER A 6 -20.95 7.10 55.56
N ILE A 7 -19.67 7.49 55.63
CA ILE A 7 -19.06 8.32 54.58
C ILE A 7 -17.95 7.58 53.81
N LEU A 8 -17.58 6.36 54.20
CA LEU A 8 -16.47 5.63 53.54
C LEU A 8 -16.90 4.66 52.43
N THR A 9 -18.20 4.52 52.13
CA THR A 9 -18.68 3.55 51.14
C THR A 9 -19.00 4.13 49.76
N CYS A 10 -18.96 5.44 49.56
CA CYS A 10 -19.27 6.05 48.25
C CYS A 10 -18.04 6.39 47.37
N ALA A 11 -16.82 6.27 47.91
CA ALA A 11 -15.62 6.65 47.16
C ALA A 11 -15.02 5.51 46.30
N ALA A 12 -15.49 4.26 46.46
CA ALA A 12 -14.92 3.10 45.78
C ALA A 12 -15.61 2.74 44.45
N LEU A 13 -16.72 3.40 44.09
CA LEU A 13 -17.53 3.01 42.90
C LEU A 13 -17.29 3.86 41.65
N VAL A 14 -16.44 4.89 41.69
CA VAL A 14 -16.22 5.81 40.58
C VAL A 14 -14.94 5.51 39.79
N LEU A 15 -14.06 4.62 40.28
CA LEU A 15 -12.77 4.31 39.62
C LEU A 15 -12.82 3.13 38.66
N SER A 16 -13.95 2.44 38.48
CA SER A 16 -13.98 1.23 37.62
C SER A 16 -14.62 1.42 36.25
N LEU A 17 -14.94 2.65 35.81
CA LEU A 17 -15.61 2.90 34.52
C LEU A 17 -14.70 3.51 33.45
N GLY A 18 -13.40 3.60 33.69
CA GLY A 18 -12.42 4.24 32.77
C GLY A 18 -11.61 3.32 31.86
N ALA A 19 -11.75 1.99 31.95
CA ALA A 19 -10.80 1.06 31.30
C ALA A 19 -11.33 0.29 30.08
N ALA A 20 -12.47 0.65 29.52
CA ALA A 20 -13.13 -0.18 28.50
C ALA A 20 -13.22 0.45 27.09
N LEU A 21 -12.44 1.48 26.75
CA LEU A 21 -12.48 2.10 25.41
C LEU A 21 -11.13 2.12 24.67
N SER A 22 -10.16 1.36 25.10
CA SER A 22 -9.02 1.03 24.25
C SER A 22 -9.40 -0.15 23.33
N GLY A 23 -10.30 0.09 22.38
CA GLY A 23 -10.45 -0.80 21.24
C GLY A 23 -9.08 -0.90 20.53
N PRO A 24 -8.69 -2.08 20.03
CA PRO A 24 -7.50 -2.18 19.21
C PRO A 24 -7.68 -1.16 18.08
N ALA A 25 -6.73 -0.21 17.96
CA ALA A 25 -6.60 0.59 16.77
C ALA A 25 -6.32 -0.43 15.65
N ALA A 26 -7.34 -0.82 14.92
CA ALA A 26 -7.19 -1.60 13.71
C ALA A 26 -6.31 -0.74 12.81
N ALA A 27 -5.04 -1.12 12.69
CA ALA A 27 -4.19 -0.59 11.64
C ALA A 27 -4.98 -0.83 10.35
N GLN A 28 -5.51 0.24 9.76
CA GLN A 28 -6.22 0.15 8.49
C GLN A 28 -5.19 -0.32 7.49
N ASP A 29 -5.26 -1.59 7.16
CA ASP A 29 -4.48 -2.20 6.10
C ASP A 29 -4.92 -1.51 4.82
N GLN A 30 -4.18 -0.46 4.44
CA GLN A 30 -4.48 0.31 3.24
C GLN A 30 -4.14 -0.56 2.03
N SER A 31 -5.15 -1.30 1.58
CA SER A 31 -5.06 -2.07 0.37
C SER A 31 -5.93 -1.45 -0.71
N VAL A 32 -5.50 -1.54 -1.96
CA VAL A 32 -6.24 -1.11 -3.14
C VAL A 32 -6.25 -2.23 -4.16
N THR A 33 -7.40 -2.44 -4.80
CA THR A 33 -7.53 -3.42 -5.88
C THR A 33 -7.53 -2.70 -7.21
N VAL A 34 -6.70 -3.16 -8.14
CA VAL A 34 -6.51 -2.55 -9.46
C VAL A 34 -6.38 -3.62 -10.54
N ASN A 35 -6.95 -3.35 -11.71
CA ASN A 35 -6.71 -4.15 -12.91
C ASN A 35 -5.53 -3.55 -13.69
N ILE A 36 -4.51 -4.38 -13.96
CA ILE A 36 -3.36 -4.04 -14.79
C ILE A 36 -3.52 -4.81 -16.11
N PRO A 37 -3.76 -4.11 -17.24
CA PRO A 37 -4.17 -4.76 -18.49
C PRO A 37 -3.00 -5.33 -19.31
N PHE A 38 -1.78 -5.30 -18.80
CA PHE A 38 -0.57 -5.77 -19.49
C PHE A 38 0.40 -6.46 -18.53
N ASP A 39 1.24 -7.32 -19.07
CA ASP A 39 2.33 -7.94 -18.31
C ASP A 39 3.39 -6.91 -17.97
N PHE A 40 3.97 -7.03 -16.79
CA PHE A 40 5.02 -6.12 -16.34
C PHE A 40 6.07 -6.83 -15.50
N SER A 41 7.21 -6.17 -15.33
CA SER A 41 8.28 -6.63 -14.46
C SER A 41 8.52 -5.64 -13.31
N ALA A 42 8.83 -6.17 -12.14
CA ALA A 42 9.26 -5.40 -10.98
C ALA A 42 10.26 -6.22 -10.15
N ASN A 43 11.40 -5.64 -9.78
CA ASN A 43 12.47 -6.33 -9.03
C ASN A 43 12.88 -7.68 -9.67
N ASP A 44 13.03 -7.71 -11.00
CA ASP A 44 13.32 -8.92 -11.79
C ASP A 44 12.27 -10.05 -11.72
N GLN A 45 11.07 -9.75 -11.19
CA GLN A 45 9.93 -10.66 -11.19
C GLN A 45 8.96 -10.27 -12.32
N ASN A 46 8.57 -11.24 -13.12
CA ASN A 46 7.54 -11.07 -14.15
C ASN A 46 6.17 -11.28 -13.54
N VAL A 47 5.29 -10.31 -13.71
CA VAL A 47 3.92 -10.29 -13.21
C VAL A 47 2.98 -10.22 -14.41
N PRO A 48 2.10 -11.21 -14.63
CA PRO A 48 1.16 -11.19 -15.74
C PRO A 48 0.10 -10.11 -15.59
N ALA A 49 -0.56 -9.77 -16.69
CA ALA A 49 -1.77 -8.95 -16.68
C ALA A 49 -2.81 -9.57 -15.76
N GLY A 50 -3.54 -8.75 -15.00
CA GLY A 50 -4.53 -9.26 -14.06
C GLY A 50 -5.03 -8.23 -13.06
N THR A 51 -5.89 -8.69 -12.15
CA THR A 51 -6.41 -7.86 -11.06
C THR A 51 -5.67 -8.18 -9.77
N TYR A 52 -5.04 -7.18 -9.21
CA TYR A 52 -4.19 -7.31 -8.03
C TYR A 52 -4.70 -6.46 -6.87
N ARG A 53 -4.66 -7.05 -5.67
CA ARG A 53 -4.74 -6.28 -4.42
C ARG A 53 -3.33 -5.87 -4.03
N ILE A 54 -3.13 -4.56 -3.93
CA ILE A 54 -1.85 -3.96 -3.56
C ILE A 54 -1.95 -3.47 -2.12
N SER A 55 -0.98 -3.84 -1.30
CA SER A 55 -0.88 -3.37 0.09
C SER A 55 0.58 -3.13 0.50
N LEU A 56 0.78 -2.18 1.40
CA LEU A 56 2.09 -1.91 1.99
C LEU A 56 2.27 -2.79 3.22
N GLN A 57 3.11 -3.83 3.14
CA GLN A 57 3.34 -4.79 4.23
C GLN A 57 4.32 -4.24 5.28
N ALA A 58 5.28 -3.43 4.83
CA ALA A 58 6.27 -2.75 5.67
C ALA A 58 6.77 -1.52 4.92
N PRO A 59 7.47 -0.57 5.57
CA PRO A 59 7.90 0.68 4.92
C PRO A 59 8.61 0.51 3.58
N ARG A 60 9.21 -0.66 3.34
CA ARG A 60 10.01 -0.96 2.15
C ARG A 60 9.48 -2.15 1.33
N TYR A 61 8.32 -2.71 1.66
CA TYR A 61 7.76 -3.87 0.97
C TYR A 61 6.33 -3.62 0.54
N LEU A 62 6.08 -3.75 -0.77
CA LEU A 62 4.75 -3.81 -1.36
C LEU A 62 4.40 -5.25 -1.70
N SER A 63 3.17 -5.62 -1.41
CA SER A 63 2.59 -6.91 -1.77
C SER A 63 1.59 -6.71 -2.90
N PHE A 64 1.70 -7.53 -3.93
CA PHE A 64 0.71 -7.68 -4.99
C PHE A 64 0.13 -9.08 -4.88
N VAL A 65 -1.13 -9.20 -4.54
CA VAL A 65 -1.85 -10.48 -4.44
C VAL A 65 -2.83 -10.58 -5.60
N ASP A 66 -2.68 -11.62 -6.41
CA ASP A 66 -3.62 -11.90 -7.48
C ASP A 66 -5.00 -12.23 -6.88
N THR A 67 -6.04 -11.48 -7.27
CA THR A 67 -7.40 -11.66 -6.74
C THR A 67 -8.08 -12.92 -7.27
N GLN A 68 -7.65 -13.46 -8.40
CA GLN A 68 -8.16 -14.71 -8.97
C GLN A 68 -7.44 -15.95 -8.39
N SER A 69 -6.19 -15.76 -7.94
CA SER A 69 -5.40 -16.82 -7.34
C SER A 69 -4.67 -16.30 -6.11
N THR A 70 -5.32 -16.37 -4.96
CA THR A 70 -4.75 -15.92 -3.66
C THR A 70 -3.43 -16.62 -3.28
N LYS A 71 -3.05 -17.66 -4.00
CA LYS A 71 -1.75 -18.36 -3.84
C LYS A 71 -0.60 -17.62 -4.54
N LYS A 72 -0.88 -16.72 -5.47
CA LYS A 72 0.14 -15.93 -6.17
C LYS A 72 0.28 -14.57 -5.49
N GLN A 73 1.34 -14.43 -4.73
CA GLN A 73 1.73 -13.18 -4.09
C GLN A 73 3.13 -12.80 -4.53
N TYR A 74 3.29 -11.54 -4.92
CA TYR A 74 4.57 -10.94 -5.27
C TYR A 74 4.93 -9.95 -4.17
N LEU A 75 6.01 -10.20 -3.46
CA LEU A 75 6.56 -9.28 -2.46
C LEU A 75 7.73 -8.53 -3.10
N MET A 76 7.63 -7.21 -3.13
CA MET A 76 8.53 -6.36 -3.89
C MET A 76 9.19 -5.31 -3.00
N LEU A 77 10.50 -5.16 -3.12
CA LEU A 77 11.29 -4.15 -2.40
C LEU A 77 11.12 -2.78 -3.07
N VAL A 78 10.83 -1.76 -2.26
CA VAL A 78 10.63 -0.40 -2.73
C VAL A 78 11.37 0.61 -1.86
N GLN A 79 11.54 1.82 -2.39
CA GLN A 79 12.06 2.97 -1.65
C GLN A 79 10.98 4.05 -1.56
N PRO A 80 10.92 4.83 -0.47
CA PRO A 80 10.01 5.96 -0.40
C PRO A 80 10.40 7.03 -1.44
N THR A 81 9.40 7.67 -2.01
CA THR A 81 9.57 8.80 -2.92
C THR A 81 8.53 9.86 -2.63
N TRP A 82 8.87 11.13 -2.91
CA TRP A 82 7.98 12.27 -2.71
C TRP A 82 7.87 13.04 -4.02
N GLU A 83 6.67 13.47 -4.35
CA GLU A 83 6.39 14.36 -5.46
C GLU A 83 5.68 15.62 -4.95
N GLN A 84 6.10 16.76 -5.41
CA GLN A 84 5.66 18.08 -4.91
C GLN A 84 4.16 18.36 -5.16
N ASN A 85 3.51 17.61 -6.08
CA ASN A 85 2.13 17.84 -6.52
C ASN A 85 1.25 16.58 -6.50
N SER A 86 1.50 15.61 -5.64
CA SER A 86 0.67 14.39 -5.57
C SER A 86 -0.66 14.68 -4.83
N LYS A 87 -1.50 15.53 -5.41
CA LYS A 87 -2.79 15.89 -4.77
C LYS A 87 -3.94 14.97 -5.13
N ASP A 88 -3.84 14.17 -6.17
CA ASP A 88 -5.01 13.51 -6.74
C ASP A 88 -4.76 12.03 -7.01
N GLY A 89 -5.53 11.19 -6.32
CA GLY A 89 -5.74 9.80 -6.63
C GLY A 89 -4.49 8.90 -6.57
N GLY A 90 -4.69 7.64 -6.31
CA GLY A 90 -3.61 6.66 -6.42
C GLY A 90 -3.30 6.36 -7.89
N ARG A 91 -2.05 6.03 -8.18
CA ARG A 91 -1.64 5.63 -9.53
C ARG A 91 -0.44 4.69 -9.51
N LEU A 92 -0.38 3.82 -10.49
CA LEU A 92 0.81 3.06 -10.86
C LEU A 92 1.45 3.73 -12.06
N ILE A 93 2.76 3.87 -12.05
CA ILE A 93 3.55 4.42 -13.15
C ILE A 93 4.50 3.34 -13.62
N PHE A 94 4.48 3.07 -14.91
CA PHE A 94 5.34 2.09 -15.58
C PHE A 94 6.26 2.80 -16.56
N ARG A 95 7.52 2.35 -16.64
CA ARG A 95 8.42 2.67 -17.76
C ARG A 95 8.20 1.65 -18.84
N GLN A 96 8.01 2.13 -20.06
CA GLN A 96 7.85 1.30 -21.24
C GLN A 96 9.07 1.38 -22.13
N TYR A 97 9.60 0.23 -22.50
CA TYR A 97 10.71 0.07 -23.43
C TYR A 97 10.27 -0.89 -24.53
N GLY A 98 9.76 -0.35 -25.65
CA GLY A 98 9.09 -1.16 -26.66
C GLY A 98 7.86 -1.86 -26.08
N ASP A 99 7.83 -3.19 -26.14
CA ASP A 99 6.74 -4.02 -25.59
C ASP A 99 6.92 -4.39 -24.10
N SER A 100 8.01 -3.97 -23.49
CA SER A 100 8.35 -4.30 -22.11
C SER A 100 7.91 -3.21 -21.15
N ASN A 101 7.16 -3.58 -20.11
CA ASN A 101 6.67 -2.67 -19.07
C ASN A 101 7.37 -2.98 -17.75
N TYR A 102 7.91 -1.95 -17.11
CA TYR A 102 8.57 -2.04 -15.80
C TYR A 102 7.90 -1.13 -14.80
N LEU A 103 7.43 -1.68 -13.68
CA LEU A 103 6.81 -0.89 -12.63
C LEU A 103 7.84 0.07 -12.03
N TYR A 104 7.52 1.36 -12.08
CA TYR A 104 8.42 2.42 -11.64
C TYR A 104 7.99 3.02 -10.30
N GLN A 105 6.74 3.43 -10.18
CA GLN A 105 6.24 4.05 -8.96
C GLN A 105 4.82 3.57 -8.64
N VAL A 106 4.53 3.53 -7.34
CA VAL A 106 3.20 3.26 -6.79
C VAL A 106 2.82 4.40 -5.86
N TRP A 107 1.72 5.05 -6.16
CA TRP A 107 1.11 6.09 -5.35
C TRP A 107 -0.22 5.58 -4.83
N MET A 108 -0.29 5.32 -3.52
CA MET A 108 -1.53 4.84 -2.90
C MET A 108 -2.48 6.02 -2.66
N PRO A 109 -3.81 5.84 -2.84
CA PRO A 109 -4.78 6.90 -2.56
C PRO A 109 -4.66 7.38 -1.12
N GLY A 110 -4.72 8.71 -0.92
CA GLY A 110 -4.66 9.33 0.40
C GLY A 110 -3.28 9.31 1.10
N GLN A 111 -2.23 8.82 0.43
CA GLN A 111 -0.86 8.88 0.93
C GLN A 111 -0.07 10.00 0.24
N GLY A 112 0.56 10.87 1.04
CA GLY A 112 1.44 11.92 0.51
C GLY A 112 2.80 11.41 0.03
N ALA A 113 3.14 10.15 0.31
CA ALA A 113 4.41 9.53 -0.07
C ALA A 113 4.16 8.34 -1.01
N GLY A 114 4.82 8.35 -2.15
CA GLY A 114 4.84 7.23 -3.08
C GLY A 114 5.91 6.19 -2.72
N ARG A 115 5.93 5.14 -3.51
CA ARG A 115 6.95 4.08 -3.46
C ARG A 115 7.56 3.93 -4.83
N GLN A 116 8.88 3.89 -4.89
CA GLN A 116 9.64 3.81 -6.14
C GLN A 116 10.43 2.51 -6.20
N PHE A 117 10.41 1.89 -7.37
CA PHE A 117 11.25 0.74 -7.70
C PHE A 117 12.58 1.18 -8.24
N VAL A 118 13.65 0.58 -7.75
CA VAL A 118 14.98 0.73 -8.35
C VAL A 118 14.99 -0.06 -9.66
N ARG A 119 15.68 0.46 -10.67
CA ARG A 119 15.86 -0.26 -11.93
C ARG A 119 16.52 -1.61 -11.68
N SER A 120 15.86 -2.66 -12.10
CA SER A 120 16.39 -4.01 -12.04
C SER A 120 17.50 -4.21 -13.07
N ARG A 121 18.25 -5.29 -12.95
CA ARG A 121 19.28 -5.64 -13.91
C ARG A 121 18.68 -5.87 -15.30
N THR A 122 17.57 -6.62 -15.35
CA THR A 122 16.84 -6.90 -16.60
C THR A 122 16.35 -5.61 -17.26
N GLU A 123 15.84 -4.65 -16.48
CA GLU A 123 15.45 -3.33 -17.01
C GLU A 123 16.64 -2.58 -17.61
N GLN A 124 17.80 -2.62 -16.94
CA GLN A 124 19.00 -1.94 -17.41
C GLN A 124 19.53 -2.56 -18.73
N GLU A 125 19.49 -3.88 -18.85
CA GLU A 125 19.87 -4.60 -20.07
C GLU A 125 18.93 -4.25 -21.23
N THR A 126 17.61 -4.19 -20.97
CA THR A 126 16.60 -3.77 -21.96
C THR A 126 16.83 -2.32 -22.41
N LEU A 127 17.12 -1.42 -21.46
CA LEU A 127 17.39 -0.01 -21.75
C LEU A 127 18.65 0.18 -22.61
N GLY A 128 19.68 -0.66 -22.41
CA GLY A 128 20.95 -0.56 -23.18
C GLY A 128 20.77 -0.73 -24.68
N GLY A 129 19.67 -1.36 -25.12
CA GLY A 129 19.32 -1.53 -26.54
C GLY A 129 18.36 -0.48 -27.11
N LEU A 130 17.75 0.39 -26.27
CA LEU A 130 16.67 1.28 -26.68
C LEU A 130 16.97 2.73 -26.28
N LYS A 131 16.82 3.65 -27.27
CA LYS A 131 17.08 5.08 -27.07
C LYS A 131 15.89 5.86 -26.45
N PHE A 132 14.71 5.27 -26.36
CA PHE A 132 13.49 5.94 -25.94
C PHE A 132 12.69 5.10 -24.95
N SER A 133 12.23 5.73 -23.89
CA SER A 133 11.24 5.17 -22.96
C SER A 133 10.04 6.10 -22.83
N SER A 134 8.86 5.54 -22.75
CA SER A 134 7.63 6.25 -22.40
C SER A 134 7.16 5.88 -21.00
N LEU A 135 6.21 6.65 -20.46
CA LEU A 135 5.56 6.33 -19.20
C LEU A 135 4.10 5.93 -19.47
N ALA A 136 3.69 4.80 -18.92
CA ALA A 136 2.30 4.39 -18.87
C ALA A 136 1.75 4.57 -17.45
N TYR A 137 0.47 4.92 -17.38
CA TYR A 137 -0.20 5.22 -16.11
C TYR A 137 -1.44 4.32 -15.96
N VAL A 138 -1.57 3.69 -14.80
CA VAL A 138 -2.80 3.00 -14.39
C VAL A 138 -3.34 3.69 -13.16
N GLN A 139 -4.56 4.22 -13.25
CA GLN A 139 -5.21 4.90 -12.14
C GLN A 139 -5.71 3.89 -11.10
N LEU A 140 -5.52 4.20 -9.84
CA LEU A 140 -6.07 3.44 -8.74
C LEU A 140 -7.44 4.00 -8.33
N PRO A 141 -8.40 3.15 -7.93
CA PRO A 141 -9.67 3.63 -7.40
C PRO A 141 -9.45 4.45 -6.13
N THR A 142 -10.20 5.54 -5.99
CA THR A 142 -10.07 6.51 -4.89
C THR A 142 -10.84 6.10 -3.62
N GLY A 143 -11.59 4.99 -3.68
CA GLY A 143 -12.40 4.50 -2.56
C GLY A 143 -11.71 3.39 -1.75
N PRO A 144 -12.15 3.14 -0.50
CA PRO A 144 -11.74 1.96 0.23
C PRO A 144 -12.11 0.72 -0.59
N ALA A 145 -11.22 -0.26 -0.60
CA ALA A 145 -11.52 -1.55 -1.23
C ALA A 145 -12.84 -2.08 -0.64
N GLN A 146 -13.88 -2.15 -1.47
CA GLN A 146 -15.12 -2.80 -1.05
C GLN A 146 -14.80 -4.28 -0.84
N GLN A 147 -15.08 -4.71 0.38
CA GLN A 147 -14.99 -6.12 0.78
C GLN A 147 -16.08 -6.93 0.11
#